data_d3c0e06359baa034590ce612519e7cef
#
_entry.id   d3c0e06359baa034590ce612519e7cef
#
_cell.length_a   1.000
_cell.length_b   1.000
_cell.length_c   1.000
_cell.angle_alpha   90.00
_cell.angle_beta   90.00
_cell.angle_gamma   90.00
#
_symmetry.space_group_name_H-M   'P 1'
#
loop_
_entity.id
_entity.type
_entity.pdbx_description
1 polymer ?
#
loop_
_entity_poly.entity_id
_entity_poly.type
_entity_poly.pdbx_seq_one_letter_code
_entity_poly.pdbx_strand_id
1 'polypeptide(L)'
;TAFPSDIASELDSLAVGATSAVKVNAGDNTLNIVKLVSKQQLPDSIQYRAIQVAANTVAEAKVKADSIQGAIAGGADFEAVAKKYGQTGEKAWMTTKQYEFAQSMDKDNKTFINTLNTASVNALNTIQLGQGYVVLQVLDKKGMVEKYMAAVIKKPIDFSQDTYRAAYNKFSSFVSANEKSEDLLKNAAKNGYKVQDLKDVTTNAHYVANIHATREALKWIFDSKEGAVSPLYECGDNNHLLVIVLDKIHRIGYRGLDDVQVKEMVKAE
;
A
#
# COMPACT_ATOMS: atom_id res chain seq x y z
N THR A 1 8.65 -13.02 1.69
CA THR A 1 7.40 -13.52 1.09
C THR A 1 6.48 -12.36 0.74
N ALA A 2 5.92 -12.36 -0.47
CA ALA A 2 4.97 -11.33 -0.92
C ALA A 2 3.58 -11.48 -0.27
N PHE A 3 3.33 -12.60 0.39
CA PHE A 3 2.06 -12.89 1.07
C PHE A 3 2.25 -12.97 2.59
N PRO A 4 1.22 -12.57 3.38
CA PRO A 4 1.16 -12.87 4.80
C PRO A 4 1.32 -14.37 5.07
N SER A 5 1.83 -14.74 6.23
CA SER A 5 2.21 -16.12 6.56
C SER A 5 1.02 -17.11 6.53
N ASP A 6 -0.16 -16.64 6.86
CA ASP A 6 -1.40 -17.40 6.80
C ASP A 6 -1.80 -17.77 5.36
N ILE A 7 -1.67 -16.82 4.42
CA ILE A 7 -1.90 -17.06 2.99
C ILE A 7 -0.80 -17.96 2.42
N ALA A 8 0.47 -17.71 2.76
CA ALA A 8 1.58 -18.50 2.27
C ALA A 8 1.46 -20.00 2.65
N SER A 9 1.08 -20.29 3.89
CA SER A 9 0.88 -21.68 4.34
C SER A 9 -0.26 -22.41 3.62
N GLU A 10 -1.28 -21.68 3.19
CA GLU A 10 -2.36 -22.26 2.39
C GLU A 10 -1.93 -22.60 0.98
N LEU A 11 -1.14 -21.71 0.35
CA LEU A 11 -0.65 -21.94 -1.02
C LEU A 11 0.18 -23.21 -1.14
N ASP A 12 0.91 -23.59 -0.09
CA ASP A 12 1.68 -24.85 -0.08
C ASP A 12 0.79 -26.08 -0.21
N SER A 13 -0.40 -26.06 0.39
CA SER A 13 -1.33 -27.19 0.43
C SER A 13 -2.31 -27.25 -0.72
N LEU A 14 -2.51 -26.16 -1.46
CA LEU A 14 -3.46 -26.09 -2.57
C LEU A 14 -2.91 -26.74 -3.84
N ALA A 15 -3.78 -27.46 -4.54
CA ALA A 15 -3.53 -27.86 -5.93
C ALA A 15 -3.70 -26.67 -6.88
N VAL A 16 -2.97 -26.65 -7.97
CA VAL A 16 -3.12 -25.61 -9.02
C VAL A 16 -4.56 -25.59 -9.52
N GLY A 17 -5.16 -24.42 -9.55
CA GLY A 17 -6.57 -24.20 -9.90
C GLY A 17 -7.54 -24.30 -8.74
N ALA A 18 -7.12 -24.85 -7.59
CA ALA A 18 -7.94 -24.97 -6.39
C ALA A 18 -8.10 -23.63 -5.65
N THR A 19 -9.17 -23.55 -4.88
CA THR A 19 -9.53 -22.39 -4.07
C THR A 19 -9.57 -22.80 -2.60
N SER A 20 -9.04 -21.97 -1.71
CA SER A 20 -9.10 -22.18 -0.26
C SER A 20 -10.52 -22.05 0.28
N ALA A 21 -10.74 -22.52 1.50
CA ALA A 21 -11.89 -22.10 2.29
C ALA A 21 -11.83 -20.58 2.58
N VAL A 22 -13.00 -20.01 2.92
CA VAL A 22 -13.06 -18.61 3.39
C VAL A 22 -12.41 -18.53 4.76
N LYS A 23 -11.47 -17.60 4.93
CA LYS A 23 -10.80 -17.34 6.21
C LYS A 23 -10.96 -15.91 6.66
N VAL A 24 -11.07 -15.74 7.97
CA VAL A 24 -11.03 -14.42 8.62
C VAL A 24 -9.58 -14.04 8.83
N ASN A 25 -9.17 -12.89 8.32
CA ASN A 25 -7.92 -12.23 8.68
C ASN A 25 -8.20 -11.19 9.76
N ALA A 26 -7.85 -11.53 11.00
CA ALA A 26 -8.06 -10.64 12.14
C ALA A 26 -7.15 -9.40 12.12
N GLY A 27 -6.04 -9.45 11.38
CA GLY A 27 -5.08 -8.33 11.29
C GLY A 27 -5.62 -7.11 10.53
N ASP A 28 -6.45 -7.35 9.51
CA ASP A 28 -7.05 -6.29 8.70
C ASP A 28 -8.59 -6.37 8.64
N ASN A 29 -9.19 -7.22 9.47
CA ASN A 29 -10.64 -7.43 9.58
C ASN A 29 -11.29 -7.75 8.23
N THR A 30 -10.72 -8.70 7.48
CA THR A 30 -11.22 -9.12 6.17
C THR A 30 -11.53 -10.62 6.11
N LEU A 31 -12.47 -10.97 5.22
CA LEU A 31 -12.65 -12.33 4.72
C LEU A 31 -11.78 -12.52 3.49
N ASN A 32 -10.97 -13.56 3.48
CA ASN A 32 -10.08 -13.87 2.37
C ASN A 32 -10.42 -15.23 1.75
N ILE A 33 -10.37 -15.28 0.42
CA ILE A 33 -10.37 -16.53 -0.37
C ILE A 33 -9.15 -16.47 -1.28
N VAL A 34 -8.36 -17.52 -1.30
CA VAL A 34 -7.15 -17.61 -2.11
C VAL A 34 -7.35 -18.71 -3.16
N LYS A 35 -7.04 -18.37 -4.43
CA LYS A 35 -6.98 -19.33 -5.52
C LYS A 35 -5.53 -19.47 -5.99
N LEU A 36 -4.99 -20.69 -5.99
CA LEU A 36 -3.68 -20.96 -6.57
C LEU A 36 -3.81 -21.04 -8.10
N VAL A 37 -3.23 -20.08 -8.80
CA VAL A 37 -3.30 -19.98 -10.27
C VAL A 37 -2.22 -20.82 -10.94
N SER A 38 -0.98 -20.72 -10.43
CA SER A 38 0.14 -21.52 -10.93
C SER A 38 1.20 -21.71 -9.87
N LYS A 39 2.01 -22.74 -10.07
CA LYS A 39 3.13 -23.14 -9.23
C LYS A 39 4.32 -23.38 -10.17
N GLN A 40 5.41 -22.69 -9.98
CA GLN A 40 6.56 -22.74 -10.90
C GLN A 40 7.88 -22.72 -10.14
N GLN A 41 8.86 -23.47 -10.64
CA GLN A 41 10.24 -23.38 -10.19
C GLN A 41 10.91 -22.21 -10.91
N LEU A 42 11.23 -21.15 -10.18
CA LEU A 42 11.86 -19.94 -10.71
C LEU A 42 13.16 -19.65 -9.93
N PRO A 43 14.17 -19.05 -10.58
CA PRO A 43 15.41 -18.71 -9.90
C PRO A 43 15.21 -17.62 -8.86
N ASP A 44 15.90 -17.73 -7.73
CA ASP A 44 15.95 -16.66 -6.71
C ASP A 44 16.77 -15.45 -7.19
N SER A 45 17.77 -15.69 -8.01
CA SER A 45 18.56 -14.63 -8.65
C SER A 45 18.97 -15.00 -10.07
N ILE A 46 19.00 -13.99 -10.94
CA ILE A 46 19.32 -14.11 -12.36
C ILE A 46 20.43 -13.14 -12.68
N GLN A 47 21.53 -13.63 -13.25
CA GLN A 47 22.55 -12.78 -13.85
C GLN A 47 22.24 -12.57 -15.32
N TYR A 48 22.24 -11.34 -15.74
CA TYR A 48 21.97 -10.98 -17.13
C TYR A 48 22.80 -9.77 -17.55
N ARG A 49 22.82 -9.52 -18.86
CA ARG A 49 23.29 -8.27 -19.46
C ARG A 49 22.35 -7.87 -20.58
N ALA A 50 22.26 -6.59 -20.86
CA ALA A 50 21.30 -6.05 -21.81
C ALA A 50 21.82 -4.83 -22.55
N ILE A 51 21.36 -4.66 -23.78
CA ILE A 51 21.55 -3.46 -24.61
C ILE A 51 20.18 -2.92 -24.95
N GLN A 52 19.89 -1.70 -24.55
CA GLN A 52 18.65 -0.99 -24.91
C GLN A 52 18.82 -0.35 -26.27
N VAL A 53 17.80 -0.48 -27.12
CA VAL A 53 17.82 -0.01 -28.50
C VAL A 53 16.64 0.92 -28.73
N ALA A 54 16.94 2.20 -28.94
CA ALA A 54 15.96 3.20 -29.32
C ALA A 54 16.23 3.73 -30.74
N ALA A 55 15.18 4.14 -31.42
CA ALA A 55 15.25 4.83 -32.71
C ALA A 55 14.02 5.75 -32.88
N ASN A 56 13.93 6.47 -33.99
CA ASN A 56 12.79 7.35 -34.24
C ASN A 56 11.48 6.58 -34.43
N THR A 57 11.57 5.35 -34.91
CA THR A 57 10.42 4.45 -35.09
C THR A 57 10.71 3.07 -34.50
N VAL A 58 9.65 2.36 -34.14
CA VAL A 58 9.73 0.96 -33.64
C VAL A 58 10.37 0.04 -34.68
N ALA A 59 10.07 0.25 -35.96
CA ALA A 59 10.64 -0.54 -37.05
C ALA A 59 12.17 -0.36 -37.16
N GLU A 60 12.66 0.88 -37.08
CA GLU A 60 14.10 1.17 -37.07
C GLU A 60 14.80 0.60 -35.83
N ALA A 61 14.14 0.71 -34.65
CA ALA A 61 14.66 0.11 -33.42
C ALA A 61 14.79 -1.41 -33.55
N LYS A 62 13.81 -2.06 -34.19
CA LYS A 62 13.87 -3.50 -34.45
C LYS A 62 15.05 -3.88 -35.35
N VAL A 63 15.22 -3.19 -36.48
CA VAL A 63 16.34 -3.47 -37.40
C VAL A 63 17.70 -3.32 -36.70
N LYS A 64 17.86 -2.28 -35.87
CA LYS A 64 19.08 -2.10 -35.05
C LYS A 64 19.26 -3.24 -34.05
N ALA A 65 18.20 -3.65 -33.36
CA ALA A 65 18.24 -4.73 -32.38
C ALA A 65 18.58 -6.07 -33.05
N ASP A 66 18.01 -6.37 -34.21
CA ASP A 66 18.33 -7.56 -34.99
C ASP A 66 19.81 -7.56 -35.46
N SER A 67 20.34 -6.40 -35.85
CA SER A 67 21.76 -6.23 -36.18
C SER A 67 22.69 -6.48 -35.00
N ILE A 68 22.34 -5.95 -33.80
CA ILE A 68 23.06 -6.19 -32.56
C ILE A 68 23.05 -7.67 -32.21
N GLN A 69 21.87 -8.29 -32.23
CA GLN A 69 21.72 -9.71 -31.95
C GLN A 69 22.54 -10.56 -32.93
N GLY A 70 22.50 -10.24 -34.21
CA GLY A 70 23.27 -10.94 -35.26
C GLY A 70 24.79 -10.81 -35.07
N ALA A 71 25.27 -9.62 -34.71
CA ALA A 71 26.70 -9.39 -34.43
C ALA A 71 27.16 -10.21 -33.23
N ILE A 72 26.41 -10.22 -32.13
CA ILE A 72 26.77 -10.97 -30.92
C ILE A 72 26.67 -12.48 -31.18
N ALA A 73 25.66 -12.94 -31.89
CA ALA A 73 25.50 -14.33 -32.30
C ALA A 73 26.63 -14.80 -33.22
N GLY A 74 27.19 -13.88 -34.04
CA GLY A 74 28.35 -14.09 -34.88
C GLY A 74 29.70 -14.05 -34.13
N GLY A 75 29.69 -13.91 -32.79
CA GLY A 75 30.88 -13.97 -31.95
C GLY A 75 31.46 -12.60 -31.55
N ALA A 76 30.79 -11.51 -31.85
CA ALA A 76 31.23 -10.19 -31.36
C ALA A 76 31.06 -10.12 -29.82
N ASP A 77 32.03 -9.46 -29.18
CA ASP A 77 31.97 -9.24 -27.73
C ASP A 77 30.80 -8.34 -27.34
N PHE A 78 30.00 -8.76 -26.37
CA PHE A 78 28.79 -8.09 -25.96
C PHE A 78 29.04 -6.66 -25.45
N GLU A 79 30.08 -6.47 -24.62
CA GLU A 79 30.41 -5.15 -24.07
C GLU A 79 30.96 -4.22 -25.13
N ALA A 80 31.76 -4.77 -26.09
CA ALA A 80 32.25 -3.99 -27.22
C ALA A 80 31.11 -3.51 -28.13
N VAL A 81 30.09 -4.35 -28.36
CA VAL A 81 28.87 -3.96 -29.08
C VAL A 81 28.09 -2.95 -28.29
N ALA A 82 27.85 -3.15 -26.98
CA ALA A 82 27.12 -2.21 -26.13
C ALA A 82 27.75 -0.80 -26.15
N LYS A 83 29.08 -0.71 -26.07
CA LYS A 83 29.83 0.57 -26.14
C LYS A 83 29.56 1.36 -27.40
N LYS A 84 29.34 0.71 -28.55
CA LYS A 84 28.97 1.39 -29.81
C LYS A 84 27.62 2.10 -29.73
N TYR A 85 26.76 1.69 -28.80
CA TYR A 85 25.43 2.26 -28.52
C TYR A 85 25.42 3.10 -27.25
N GLY A 86 26.59 3.47 -26.70
CA GLY A 86 26.73 4.33 -25.53
C GLY A 86 26.36 3.66 -24.21
N GLN A 87 26.43 2.32 -24.16
CA GLN A 87 26.10 1.52 -22.96
C GLN A 87 27.27 0.67 -22.52
N THR A 88 27.29 0.26 -21.26
CA THR A 88 28.38 -0.57 -20.71
C THR A 88 28.26 -2.04 -21.11
N GLY A 89 27.03 -2.55 -21.19
CA GLY A 89 26.79 -3.97 -21.40
C GLY A 89 27.22 -4.85 -20.23
N GLU A 90 27.45 -4.25 -19.05
CA GLU A 90 27.90 -4.95 -17.84
C GLU A 90 26.91 -6.00 -17.36
N LYS A 91 27.45 -7.00 -16.66
CA LYS A 91 26.64 -8.04 -16.03
C LYS A 91 25.97 -7.50 -14.78
N ALA A 92 24.67 -7.69 -14.68
CA ALA A 92 23.85 -7.31 -13.53
C ALA A 92 23.16 -8.53 -12.92
N TRP A 93 22.96 -8.49 -11.62
CA TRP A 93 22.12 -9.45 -10.91
C TRP A 93 20.76 -8.84 -10.62
N MET A 94 19.71 -9.61 -10.90
CA MET A 94 18.36 -9.32 -10.46
C MET A 94 17.94 -10.38 -9.45
N THR A 95 17.50 -9.95 -8.28
CA THR A 95 17.05 -10.83 -7.21
C THR A 95 15.52 -10.96 -7.19
N THR A 96 15.03 -12.02 -6.55
CA THR A 96 13.59 -12.24 -6.32
C THR A 96 12.88 -11.00 -5.81
N LYS A 97 13.45 -10.29 -4.82
CA LYS A 97 12.80 -9.07 -4.26
C LYS A 97 12.55 -8.01 -5.31
N GLN A 98 13.46 -7.84 -6.26
CA GLN A 98 13.32 -6.85 -7.32
C GLN A 98 12.25 -7.25 -8.33
N TYR A 99 12.22 -8.49 -8.80
CA TYR A 99 11.28 -8.88 -9.83
C TYR A 99 9.88 -9.24 -9.30
N GLU A 100 9.72 -9.66 -8.06
CA GLU A 100 8.41 -9.84 -7.44
C GLU A 100 7.67 -8.50 -7.33
N PHE A 101 8.38 -7.45 -6.95
CA PHE A 101 7.83 -6.10 -6.91
C PHE A 101 7.47 -5.56 -8.29
N ALA A 102 8.32 -5.79 -9.27
CA ALA A 102 8.12 -5.31 -10.64
C ALA A 102 6.96 -6.01 -11.38
N GLN A 103 6.56 -7.22 -10.98
CA GLN A 103 5.38 -7.88 -11.55
C GLN A 103 4.04 -7.17 -11.26
N SER A 104 3.98 -6.34 -10.24
CA SER A 104 2.83 -5.46 -9.99
C SER A 104 2.79 -4.22 -10.88
N MET A 105 3.86 -3.98 -11.64
CA MET A 105 4.04 -2.82 -12.52
C MET A 105 3.40 -3.01 -13.91
N ASP A 106 3.89 -2.25 -14.87
CA ASP A 106 3.38 -2.22 -16.24
C ASP A 106 3.71 -3.49 -17.06
N LYS A 107 3.18 -3.51 -18.29
CA LYS A 107 3.34 -4.61 -19.22
C LYS A 107 4.81 -4.85 -19.61
N ASP A 108 5.60 -3.80 -19.75
CA ASP A 108 6.97 -3.88 -20.23
C ASP A 108 7.88 -4.55 -19.19
N ASN A 109 7.74 -4.16 -17.92
CA ASN A 109 8.42 -4.83 -16.82
C ASN A 109 8.05 -6.31 -16.70
N LYS A 110 6.75 -6.64 -16.86
CA LYS A 110 6.32 -8.05 -16.90
C LYS A 110 6.97 -8.82 -18.04
N THR A 111 7.01 -8.23 -19.24
CA THR A 111 7.64 -8.86 -20.41
C THR A 111 9.13 -9.09 -20.18
N PHE A 112 9.83 -8.10 -19.65
CA PHE A 112 11.26 -8.20 -19.34
C PHE A 112 11.56 -9.32 -18.32
N ILE A 113 10.85 -9.33 -17.22
CA ILE A 113 11.04 -10.33 -16.15
C ILE A 113 10.66 -11.74 -16.60
N ASN A 114 9.56 -11.89 -17.34
CA ASN A 114 9.17 -13.18 -17.88
C ASN A 114 10.23 -13.72 -18.83
N THR A 115 10.83 -12.86 -19.66
CA THR A 115 11.90 -13.26 -20.55
C THR A 115 13.14 -13.72 -19.77
N LEU A 116 13.55 -12.98 -18.73
CA LEU A 116 14.67 -13.41 -17.88
C LEU A 116 14.40 -14.77 -17.22
N ASN A 117 13.20 -15.00 -16.73
CA ASN A 117 12.82 -16.26 -16.08
C ASN A 117 12.80 -17.44 -17.05
N THR A 118 12.30 -17.24 -18.28
CA THR A 118 12.09 -18.31 -19.26
C THR A 118 13.26 -18.55 -20.21
N ALA A 119 14.09 -17.52 -20.45
CA ALA A 119 15.25 -17.64 -21.34
C ALA A 119 16.25 -18.68 -20.84
N SER A 120 16.81 -19.48 -21.75
CA SER A 120 17.91 -20.39 -21.45
C SER A 120 19.19 -19.59 -21.14
N VAL A 121 20.04 -20.15 -20.30
CA VAL A 121 21.36 -19.56 -20.01
C VAL A 121 22.19 -19.48 -21.30
N ASN A 122 22.81 -18.34 -21.51
CA ASN A 122 23.59 -17.94 -22.68
C ASN A 122 22.79 -17.68 -23.97
N ALA A 123 21.48 -17.89 -23.99
CA ALA A 123 20.65 -17.52 -25.14
C ALA A 123 20.50 -16.01 -25.26
N LEU A 124 20.61 -15.50 -26.49
CA LEU A 124 20.28 -14.11 -26.81
C LEU A 124 18.78 -13.99 -27.09
N ASN A 125 18.17 -12.98 -26.50
CA ASN A 125 16.75 -12.68 -26.67
C ASN A 125 16.59 -11.21 -27.04
N THR A 126 15.73 -10.94 -28.00
CA THR A 126 15.33 -9.58 -28.37
C THR A 126 13.85 -9.39 -28.05
N ILE A 127 13.54 -8.41 -27.23
CA ILE A 127 12.18 -8.10 -26.80
C ILE A 127 11.85 -6.64 -27.08
N GLN A 128 10.59 -6.38 -27.41
CA GLN A 128 10.07 -5.03 -27.52
C GLN A 128 9.60 -4.54 -26.15
N LEU A 129 10.05 -3.37 -25.76
CA LEU A 129 9.59 -2.64 -24.56
C LEU A 129 9.21 -1.22 -24.98
N GLY A 130 7.93 -0.89 -24.87
CA GLY A 130 7.41 0.38 -25.34
C GLY A 130 7.70 0.63 -26.83
N GLN A 131 8.37 1.74 -27.11
CA GLN A 131 8.76 2.14 -28.46
C GLN A 131 10.16 1.64 -28.89
N GLY A 132 10.85 0.93 -27.99
CA GLY A 132 12.21 0.42 -28.23
C GLY A 132 12.30 -1.10 -28.16
N TYR A 133 13.53 -1.58 -28.25
CA TYR A 133 13.89 -3.00 -28.10
C TYR A 133 15.00 -3.16 -27.06
N VAL A 134 15.07 -4.34 -26.49
CA VAL A 134 16.19 -4.75 -25.61
C VAL A 134 16.74 -6.06 -26.14
N VAL A 135 18.04 -6.09 -26.40
CA VAL A 135 18.81 -7.32 -26.65
C VAL A 135 19.39 -7.75 -25.34
N LEU A 136 18.97 -8.90 -24.81
CA LEU A 136 19.40 -9.40 -23.51
C LEU A 136 19.95 -10.81 -23.58
N GLN A 137 20.84 -11.12 -22.65
CA GLN A 137 21.39 -12.44 -22.46
C GLN A 137 21.38 -12.81 -20.99
N VAL A 138 20.77 -13.92 -20.63
CA VAL A 138 20.84 -14.53 -19.29
C VAL A 138 22.15 -15.30 -19.21
N LEU A 139 22.93 -15.03 -18.16
CA LEU A 139 24.26 -15.60 -17.96
C LEU A 139 24.30 -16.70 -16.90
N ASP A 140 23.46 -16.55 -15.86
CA ASP A 140 23.42 -17.50 -14.76
C ASP A 140 22.04 -17.43 -14.06
N LYS A 141 21.61 -18.53 -13.45
CA LYS A 141 20.39 -18.65 -12.66
C LYS A 141 20.70 -19.41 -11.39
N LYS A 142 20.46 -18.79 -10.22
CA LYS A 142 20.79 -19.39 -8.92
C LYS A 142 19.56 -19.52 -8.03
N GLY A 143 19.58 -20.56 -7.18
CA GLY A 143 18.58 -20.77 -6.16
C GLY A 143 17.20 -21.02 -6.75
N MET A 144 17.00 -22.15 -7.45
CA MET A 144 15.67 -22.51 -7.93
C MET A 144 14.72 -22.72 -6.76
N VAL A 145 13.68 -21.91 -6.69
CA VAL A 145 12.67 -21.93 -5.62
C VAL A 145 11.28 -22.03 -6.20
N GLU A 146 10.40 -22.67 -5.46
CA GLU A 146 9.01 -22.75 -5.85
C GLU A 146 8.32 -21.42 -5.64
N LYS A 147 7.69 -20.89 -6.69
CA LYS A 147 6.94 -19.63 -6.70
C LYS A 147 5.48 -19.87 -7.03
N TYR A 148 4.63 -19.15 -6.35
CA TYR A 148 3.19 -19.23 -6.46
C TYR A 148 2.62 -17.98 -7.12
N MET A 149 1.75 -18.16 -8.11
CA MET A 149 0.85 -17.11 -8.56
C MET A 149 -0.52 -17.39 -7.95
N ALA A 150 -1.02 -16.46 -7.15
CA ALA A 150 -2.30 -16.58 -6.49
C ALA A 150 -3.19 -15.38 -6.79
N ALA A 151 -4.49 -15.64 -6.91
CA ALA A 151 -5.52 -14.62 -6.88
C ALA A 151 -6.13 -14.60 -5.47
N VAL A 152 -6.20 -13.43 -4.85
CA VAL A 152 -6.77 -13.25 -3.52
C VAL A 152 -7.99 -12.34 -3.63
N ILE A 153 -9.15 -12.82 -3.17
CA ILE A 153 -10.35 -12.01 -3.01
C ILE A 153 -10.42 -11.64 -1.54
N LYS A 154 -10.41 -10.34 -1.27
CA LYS A 154 -10.58 -9.76 0.07
C LYS A 154 -11.91 -9.04 0.15
N LYS A 155 -12.66 -9.30 1.21
CA LYS A 155 -13.88 -8.57 1.53
C LYS A 155 -13.78 -8.05 2.96
N PRO A 156 -13.86 -6.73 3.21
CA PRO A 156 -13.92 -6.19 4.56
C PRO A 156 -15.09 -6.81 5.34
N ILE A 157 -14.85 -7.10 6.61
CA ILE A 157 -15.90 -7.47 7.57
C ILE A 157 -16.43 -6.16 8.13
N ASP A 158 -17.67 -5.85 7.81
CA ASP A 158 -18.35 -4.64 8.25
C ASP A 158 -19.55 -5.02 9.15
N PHE A 159 -20.05 -4.04 9.88
CA PHE A 159 -21.25 -4.21 10.68
C PHE A 159 -22.48 -4.44 9.78
N SER A 160 -23.40 -5.28 10.24
CA SER A 160 -24.71 -5.36 9.58
C SER A 160 -25.44 -4.01 9.73
N GLN A 161 -26.33 -3.71 8.78
CA GLN A 161 -27.12 -2.48 8.85
C GLN A 161 -27.91 -2.36 10.15
N ASP A 162 -28.42 -3.49 10.68
CA ASP A 162 -29.18 -3.51 11.92
C ASP A 162 -28.29 -3.21 13.13
N THR A 163 -27.09 -3.80 13.18
CA THR A 163 -26.10 -3.52 14.23
C THR A 163 -25.71 -2.05 14.22
N TYR A 164 -25.41 -1.52 13.03
CA TYR A 164 -25.04 -0.12 12.87
C TYR A 164 -26.18 0.83 13.30
N ARG A 165 -27.41 0.59 12.82
CA ARG A 165 -28.61 1.38 13.19
C ARG A 165 -28.85 1.34 14.70
N ALA A 166 -28.72 0.19 15.33
CA ALA A 166 -28.90 0.07 16.77
C ALA A 166 -27.89 0.91 17.55
N ALA A 167 -26.61 0.86 17.15
CA ALA A 167 -25.56 1.68 17.74
C ALA A 167 -25.77 3.18 17.50
N TYR A 168 -26.10 3.55 16.26
CA TYR A 168 -26.40 4.93 15.89
C TYR A 168 -27.57 5.50 16.70
N ASN A 169 -28.70 4.80 16.74
CA ASN A 169 -29.89 5.24 17.46
C ASN A 169 -29.63 5.38 18.96
N LYS A 170 -28.90 4.43 19.55
CA LYS A 170 -28.53 4.47 20.96
C LYS A 170 -27.65 5.68 21.26
N PHE A 171 -26.65 5.94 20.44
CA PHE A 171 -25.74 7.09 20.63
C PHE A 171 -26.42 8.41 20.34
N SER A 172 -27.21 8.50 19.28
CA SER A 172 -28.00 9.70 18.94
C SER A 172 -29.00 10.07 20.05
N SER A 173 -29.71 9.06 20.60
CA SER A 173 -30.62 9.28 21.73
C SER A 173 -29.87 9.76 22.98
N PHE A 174 -28.70 9.22 23.26
CA PHE A 174 -27.85 9.68 24.35
C PHE A 174 -27.42 11.13 24.16
N VAL A 175 -26.97 11.53 22.97
CA VAL A 175 -26.57 12.91 22.64
C VAL A 175 -27.75 13.86 22.80
N SER A 176 -28.91 13.52 22.27
CA SER A 176 -30.12 14.34 22.36
C SER A 176 -30.64 14.51 23.80
N ALA A 177 -30.41 13.51 24.65
CA ALA A 177 -30.76 13.60 26.08
C ALA A 177 -29.74 14.40 26.91
N ASN A 178 -28.58 14.74 26.34
CA ASN A 178 -27.48 15.43 27.02
C ASN A 178 -26.96 16.59 26.15
N GLU A 179 -27.82 17.55 25.82
CA GLU A 179 -27.48 18.67 24.93
C GLU A 179 -26.42 19.64 25.50
N LYS A 180 -26.29 19.71 26.81
CA LYS A 180 -25.29 20.55 27.47
C LYS A 180 -23.96 19.81 27.57
N SER A 181 -22.86 20.51 27.29
CA SER A 181 -21.50 19.97 27.33
C SER A 181 -21.17 19.27 28.65
N GLU A 182 -21.53 19.88 29.78
CA GLU A 182 -21.28 19.32 31.12
C GLU A 182 -22.03 18.00 31.35
N ASP A 183 -23.31 17.94 30.96
CA ASP A 183 -24.14 16.74 31.13
C ASP A 183 -23.66 15.62 30.19
N LEU A 184 -23.31 15.98 28.95
CA LEU A 184 -22.76 15.04 27.97
C LEU A 184 -21.49 14.37 28.50
N LEU A 185 -20.50 15.15 28.93
CA LEU A 185 -19.23 14.63 29.44
C LEU A 185 -19.41 13.82 30.73
N LYS A 186 -20.21 14.30 31.68
CA LYS A 186 -20.52 13.62 32.94
C LYS A 186 -21.20 12.26 32.74
N ASN A 187 -22.10 12.17 31.79
CA ASN A 187 -22.90 10.98 31.56
C ASN A 187 -22.28 10.01 30.55
N ALA A 188 -21.34 10.46 29.71
CA ALA A 188 -20.73 9.64 28.67
C ALA A 188 -20.07 8.37 29.25
N ALA A 189 -19.17 8.54 30.21
CA ALA A 189 -18.47 7.41 30.83
C ALA A 189 -19.42 6.41 31.54
N LYS A 190 -20.49 6.94 32.19
CA LYS A 190 -21.51 6.10 32.84
C LYS A 190 -22.30 5.26 31.87
N ASN A 191 -22.47 5.73 30.63
CA ASN A 191 -23.16 5.00 29.55
C ASN A 191 -22.22 4.15 28.69
N GLY A 192 -20.94 4.00 29.09
CA GLY A 192 -19.96 3.17 28.42
C GLY A 192 -19.35 3.80 27.18
N TYR A 193 -19.49 5.12 26.99
CA TYR A 193 -18.83 5.84 25.89
C TYR A 193 -17.43 6.28 26.30
N LYS A 194 -16.49 6.18 25.35
CA LYS A 194 -15.11 6.62 25.56
C LYS A 194 -15.05 8.14 25.44
N VAL A 195 -14.60 8.79 26.49
CA VAL A 195 -14.26 10.21 26.47
C VAL A 195 -12.75 10.33 26.26
N GLN A 196 -12.34 11.16 25.33
CA GLN A 196 -10.93 11.44 25.05
C GLN A 196 -10.72 12.95 25.04
N ASP A 197 -9.82 13.39 25.89
CA ASP A 197 -9.39 14.77 25.96
C ASP A 197 -8.31 15.01 24.88
N LEU A 198 -8.56 15.96 23.99
CA LEU A 198 -7.64 16.34 22.92
C LEU A 198 -7.11 17.73 23.18
N LYS A 199 -5.82 17.80 23.41
CA LYS A 199 -5.12 19.05 23.60
C LYS A 199 -4.54 19.55 22.28
N ASP A 200 -4.61 20.87 22.05
CA ASP A 200 -3.92 21.57 20.96
C ASP A 200 -4.23 21.04 19.54
N VAL A 201 -5.51 20.90 19.22
CA VAL A 201 -5.91 20.66 17.82
C VAL A 201 -5.60 21.90 16.99
N THR A 202 -4.70 21.76 16.03
CA THR A 202 -4.24 22.86 15.16
C THR A 202 -4.85 22.80 13.77
N THR A 203 -4.77 23.88 12.99
CA THR A 203 -5.24 23.96 11.60
C THR A 203 -4.54 22.98 10.66
N ASN A 204 -3.38 22.45 11.06
CA ASN A 204 -2.63 21.43 10.31
C ASN A 204 -3.07 19.99 10.67
N ALA A 205 -4.01 19.81 11.59
CA ALA A 205 -4.51 18.49 11.92
C ALA A 205 -5.27 17.89 10.74
N HIS A 206 -4.99 16.64 10.42
CA HIS A 206 -5.68 15.90 9.36
C HIS A 206 -6.84 15.05 9.89
N TYR A 207 -6.81 14.70 11.18
CA TYR A 207 -7.77 13.83 11.83
C TYR A 207 -8.08 14.31 13.25
N VAL A 208 -9.29 14.00 13.74
CA VAL A 208 -9.68 14.14 15.15
C VAL A 208 -9.39 12.80 15.85
N ALA A 209 -8.68 12.83 16.96
CA ALA A 209 -8.39 11.64 17.79
C ALA A 209 -7.79 10.44 17.01
N ASN A 210 -7.04 10.67 15.94
CA ASN A 210 -6.54 9.65 15.00
C ASN A 210 -7.63 8.84 14.29
N ILE A 211 -8.85 9.36 14.23
CA ILE A 211 -9.97 8.74 13.50
C ILE A 211 -9.99 9.30 12.07
N HIS A 212 -9.97 8.41 11.08
CA HIS A 212 -10.10 8.79 9.67
C HIS A 212 -11.47 9.38 9.35
N ALA A 213 -11.62 10.03 8.19
CA ALA A 213 -12.86 10.64 7.72
C ALA A 213 -13.49 11.68 8.68
N THR A 214 -12.66 12.46 9.41
CA THR A 214 -13.11 13.48 10.38
C THR A 214 -12.95 14.92 9.89
N ARG A 215 -12.91 15.14 8.57
CA ARG A 215 -12.71 16.48 7.99
C ARG A 215 -13.82 17.47 8.37
N GLU A 216 -15.08 17.04 8.34
CA GLU A 216 -16.22 17.89 8.72
C GLU A 216 -16.20 18.20 10.22
N ALA A 217 -15.77 17.25 11.03
CA ALA A 217 -15.59 17.46 12.46
C ALA A 217 -14.48 18.48 12.76
N LEU A 218 -13.35 18.41 12.04
CA LEU A 218 -12.28 19.42 12.13
C LEU A 218 -12.78 20.81 11.74
N LYS A 219 -13.50 20.92 10.62
CA LYS A 219 -14.08 22.19 10.19
C LYS A 219 -14.98 22.77 11.27
N TRP A 220 -15.85 21.94 11.85
CA TRP A 220 -16.74 22.37 12.94
C TRP A 220 -15.97 22.89 14.16
N ILE A 221 -14.85 22.25 14.54
CA ILE A 221 -13.99 22.71 15.68
C ILE A 221 -13.54 24.17 15.45
N PHE A 222 -13.09 24.51 14.24
CA PHE A 222 -12.57 25.86 13.95
C PHE A 222 -13.66 26.91 13.69
N ASP A 223 -14.88 26.50 13.34
CA ASP A 223 -16.01 27.40 13.09
C ASP A 223 -16.89 27.61 14.33
N SER A 224 -16.66 26.90 15.44
CA SER A 224 -17.53 26.87 16.61
C SER A 224 -17.02 27.71 17.77
N LYS A 225 -17.84 27.87 18.81
CA LYS A 225 -17.52 28.63 20.02
C LYS A 225 -17.26 27.71 21.21
N GLU A 226 -16.52 28.18 22.20
CA GLU A 226 -16.32 27.48 23.47
C GLU A 226 -17.65 27.05 24.10
N GLY A 227 -17.67 25.84 24.65
CA GLY A 227 -18.84 25.21 25.26
C GLY A 227 -19.82 24.58 24.25
N ALA A 228 -19.58 24.73 22.95
CA ALA A 228 -20.46 24.14 21.95
C ALA A 228 -20.32 22.62 21.88
N VAL A 229 -21.44 21.95 21.59
CA VAL A 229 -21.50 20.51 21.29
C VAL A 229 -21.76 20.33 19.80
N SER A 230 -21.01 19.47 19.14
CA SER A 230 -21.14 19.23 17.71
C SER A 230 -22.34 18.36 17.36
N PRO A 231 -22.76 18.36 16.09
CA PRO A 231 -23.57 17.27 15.56
C PRO A 231 -22.87 15.92 15.74
N LEU A 232 -23.61 14.84 15.62
CA LEU A 232 -23.09 13.49 15.55
C LEU A 232 -22.45 13.27 14.17
N TYR A 233 -21.19 12.84 14.16
CA TYR A 233 -20.43 12.48 12.95
C TYR A 233 -20.26 10.97 12.84
N GLU A 234 -20.46 10.47 11.63
CA GLU A 234 -20.11 9.11 11.22
C GLU A 234 -18.71 9.13 10.62
N CYS A 235 -17.75 8.47 11.27
CA CYS A 235 -16.33 8.57 10.96
C CYS A 235 -15.68 7.21 10.83
N GLY A 236 -14.41 7.22 10.40
CA GLY A 236 -13.58 6.03 10.25
C GLY A 236 -14.36 5.01 9.43
N ASP A 237 -14.14 4.57 8.36
CA ASP A 237 -14.79 3.55 7.53
C ASP A 237 -16.10 2.95 8.12
N ASN A 238 -17.02 3.80 8.57
CA ASN A 238 -18.31 3.49 9.25
C ASN A 238 -18.18 2.72 10.58
N ASN A 239 -17.06 2.84 11.27
CA ASN A 239 -16.83 2.14 12.53
C ASN A 239 -16.75 3.04 13.77
N HIS A 240 -16.89 4.35 13.59
CA HIS A 240 -16.89 5.32 14.69
C HIS A 240 -18.05 6.31 14.58
N LEU A 241 -18.69 6.54 15.71
CA LEU A 241 -19.61 7.66 15.91
C LEU A 241 -18.93 8.68 16.84
N LEU A 242 -18.92 9.93 16.45
CA LEU A 242 -18.17 10.98 17.14
C LEU A 242 -19.06 12.17 17.43
N VAL A 243 -18.97 12.68 18.66
CA VAL A 243 -19.49 14.00 19.07
C VAL A 243 -18.37 14.73 19.78
N ILE A 244 -18.24 16.01 19.52
CA ILE A 244 -17.16 16.86 20.05
C ILE A 244 -17.76 17.91 20.95
N VAL A 245 -17.12 18.14 22.09
CA VAL A 245 -17.33 19.30 22.95
C VAL A 245 -16.12 20.21 22.77
N LEU A 246 -16.36 21.46 22.38
CA LEU A 246 -15.28 22.45 22.29
C LEU A 246 -15.11 23.14 23.64
N ASP A 247 -14.08 22.70 24.37
CA ASP A 247 -13.83 23.21 25.73
C ASP A 247 -13.20 24.61 25.71
N LYS A 248 -12.09 24.79 24.99
CA LYS A 248 -11.34 26.04 24.98
C LYS A 248 -10.72 26.36 23.61
N ILE A 249 -10.69 27.66 23.29
CA ILE A 249 -10.04 28.17 22.08
C ILE A 249 -8.78 28.95 22.47
N HIS A 250 -7.64 28.46 22.02
CA HIS A 250 -6.39 29.20 22.17
C HIS A 250 -6.14 30.09 20.97
N ARG A 251 -6.13 31.40 21.19
CA ARG A 251 -5.80 32.37 20.14
C ARG A 251 -4.30 32.38 19.87
N ILE A 252 -3.91 32.80 18.66
CA ILE A 252 -2.49 32.96 18.31
C ILE A 252 -1.87 34.00 19.24
N GLY A 253 -0.76 33.64 19.90
CA GLY A 253 -0.04 34.49 20.83
C GLY A 253 0.63 33.70 21.96
N TYR A 254 1.21 34.43 22.92
CA TYR A 254 1.81 33.82 24.11
C TYR A 254 0.70 33.42 25.09
N ARG A 255 0.80 32.22 25.61
CA ARG A 255 -0.07 31.75 26.70
C ARG A 255 0.50 32.23 28.06
N GLY A 256 -0.37 32.72 28.91
CA GLY A 256 0.03 33.19 30.25
C GLY A 256 0.26 32.04 31.24
N LEU A 257 0.81 32.39 32.41
CA LEU A 257 1.05 31.43 33.51
C LEU A 257 -0.24 30.91 34.16
N ASP A 258 -1.39 31.44 33.82
CA ASP A 258 -2.73 30.95 34.17
C ASP A 258 -3.15 29.70 33.38
N ASP A 259 -2.54 29.49 32.22
CA ASP A 259 -2.76 28.28 31.41
C ASP A 259 -2.19 27.03 32.12
N VAL A 260 -3.01 25.99 32.26
CA VAL A 260 -2.64 24.75 32.95
C VAL A 260 -1.43 24.07 32.32
N GLN A 261 -1.37 24.06 30.99
CA GLN A 261 -0.26 23.44 30.25
C GLN A 261 1.03 24.20 30.46
N VAL A 262 0.98 25.54 30.42
CA VAL A 262 2.15 26.38 30.69
C VAL A 262 2.65 26.15 32.11
N LYS A 263 1.73 26.05 33.08
CA LYS A 263 2.10 25.70 34.47
C LYS A 263 2.77 24.32 34.58
N GLU A 264 2.25 23.32 33.87
CA GLU A 264 2.85 21.98 33.88
C GLU A 264 4.23 21.98 33.21
N MET A 265 4.40 22.70 32.10
CA MET A 265 5.69 22.82 31.41
C MET A 265 6.74 23.54 32.30
N VAL A 266 6.36 24.64 32.89
CA VAL A 266 7.27 25.42 33.79
C VAL A 266 7.63 24.64 35.06
N LYS A 267 6.76 23.74 35.55
CA LYS A 267 7.08 22.87 36.70
C LYS A 267 8.00 21.70 36.31
N ALA A 268 8.05 21.34 35.07
CA ALA A 268 8.87 20.22 34.57
C ALA A 268 10.30 20.66 34.21
N GLU A 269 10.55 21.97 34.00
CA GLU A 269 11.88 22.58 33.87
C GLU A 269 12.47 22.90 35.25
#